data_75b2e7dccdd83b0150806eba3f5c547b
#
_entry.id   75b2e7dccdd83b0150806eba3f5c547b
#
_cell.length_a   1.000
_cell.length_b   1.000
_cell.length_c   1.000
_cell.angle_alpha   90.00
_cell.angle_beta   90.00
_cell.angle_gamma   90.00
#
_symmetry.space_group_name_H-M   'P 1'
#
loop_
_entity.id
_entity.type
_entity.pdbx_description
1 polymer ?
#
loop_
_entity_poly.entity_id
_entity_poly.type
_entity_poly.pdbx_seq_one_letter_code
_entity_poly.pdbx_strand_id
1 'polypeptide(L)'
;MLSETQGEEALDLNITKFTVNKDKCIGCGNCARVCPGGILYVDDSGKANMKPITEFGWNGCWKCEHCLSVCPTAAISILGHEPEDSLLPESVEITQKALDSLIANRHSCRRYLDKNVD
;
A
#
# COMPACT_ATOMS: atom_id res chain seq x y z
N MET A 1 -11.55 12.18 33.68
CA MET A 1 -10.35 11.42 33.37
C MET A 1 -10.44 10.84 32.01
N LEU A 2 -9.62 11.32 31.16
CA LEU A 2 -9.50 10.78 29.83
C LEU A 2 -8.94 9.38 29.93
N SER A 3 -9.62 8.46 29.35
CA SER A 3 -9.24 7.08 29.39
C SER A 3 -7.86 6.89 28.79
N GLU A 4 -6.95 6.56 29.61
CA GLU A 4 -5.62 6.14 29.22
C GLU A 4 -5.64 4.90 28.31
N THR A 5 -6.80 4.33 28.11
CA THR A 5 -7.01 3.13 27.28
C THR A 5 -7.11 3.40 25.80
N GLN A 6 -7.26 4.65 25.36
CA GLN A 6 -7.36 4.96 23.92
C GLN A 6 -6.01 5.04 23.20
N GLY A 7 -4.91 5.08 23.92
CA GLY A 7 -3.56 5.10 23.35
C GLY A 7 -2.84 3.74 23.34
N GLU A 8 -3.41 2.76 24.01
CA GLU A 8 -2.80 1.45 24.22
C GLU A 8 -3.54 0.30 23.55
N GLU A 9 -4.30 0.54 22.48
CA GLU A 9 -4.56 -0.56 21.59
C GLU A 9 -3.21 -1.04 21.09
N ALA A 10 -2.75 -2.13 21.71
CA ALA A 10 -1.57 -2.84 21.25
C ALA A 10 -1.70 -2.95 19.73
N LEU A 11 -0.78 -2.36 19.03
CA LEU A 11 -0.66 -2.51 17.57
C LEU A 11 -0.77 -4.00 17.29
N ASP A 12 -1.93 -4.42 16.83
CA ASP A 12 -2.08 -5.78 16.35
C ASP A 12 -1.28 -5.91 15.06
N LEU A 13 -0.02 -6.26 15.21
CA LEU A 13 0.91 -6.41 14.11
C LEU A 13 0.49 -7.54 13.16
N ASN A 14 -0.46 -8.37 13.59
CA ASN A 14 -1.09 -9.37 12.74
C ASN A 14 -2.12 -8.76 11.77
N ILE A 15 -2.49 -7.50 11.95
CA ILE A 15 -3.43 -6.82 11.05
C ILE A 15 -2.90 -6.76 9.61
N THR A 16 -1.60 -6.76 9.42
CA THR A 16 -1.03 -6.72 8.07
C THR A 16 -1.35 -7.97 7.27
N LYS A 17 -1.46 -9.13 7.93
CA LYS A 17 -1.76 -10.42 7.27
C LYS A 17 -1.03 -10.58 5.94
N PHE A 18 0.25 -10.27 5.94
CA PHE A 18 1.08 -10.43 4.76
C PHE A 18 1.29 -11.91 4.45
N THR A 19 0.89 -12.32 3.28
CA THR A 19 1.12 -13.68 2.78
C THR A 19 1.67 -13.65 1.36
N VAL A 20 2.47 -14.64 1.04
CA VAL A 20 3.04 -14.82 -0.29
C VAL A 20 2.68 -16.21 -0.78
N ASN A 21 2.05 -16.28 -1.94
CA ASN A 21 1.88 -17.54 -2.65
C ASN A 21 3.23 -17.90 -3.27
N LYS A 22 3.90 -18.88 -2.66
CA LYS A 22 5.26 -19.27 -3.06
C LYS A 22 5.33 -19.90 -4.45
N ASP A 23 4.24 -20.48 -4.92
CA ASP A 23 4.18 -21.06 -6.26
C ASP A 23 4.11 -19.99 -7.34
N LYS A 24 3.47 -18.85 -7.05
CA LYS A 24 3.36 -17.70 -7.96
C LYS A 24 4.57 -16.76 -7.87
N CYS A 25 5.20 -16.64 -6.70
CA CYS A 25 6.31 -15.72 -6.50
C CYS A 25 7.54 -16.14 -7.30
N ILE A 26 8.06 -15.23 -8.11
CA ILE A 26 9.25 -15.46 -8.95
C ILE A 26 10.53 -14.83 -8.38
N GLY A 27 10.45 -14.22 -7.21
CA GLY A 27 11.61 -13.61 -6.56
C GLY A 27 12.15 -12.36 -7.26
N CYS A 28 11.32 -11.65 -8.02
CA CYS A 28 11.76 -10.47 -8.79
C CYS A 28 12.23 -9.28 -7.95
N GLY A 29 11.85 -9.24 -6.66
CA GLY A 29 12.23 -8.18 -5.73
C GLY A 29 11.48 -6.85 -5.92
N ASN A 30 10.49 -6.76 -6.79
CA ASN A 30 9.74 -5.53 -7.02
C ASN A 30 9.05 -5.03 -5.75
N CYS A 31 8.42 -5.93 -5.00
CA CYS A 31 7.77 -5.60 -3.73
C CYS A 31 8.76 -5.00 -2.70
N ALA A 32 9.97 -5.55 -2.63
CA ALA A 32 11.01 -5.04 -1.74
C ALA A 32 11.49 -3.64 -2.16
N ARG A 33 11.58 -3.38 -3.46
CA ARG A 33 12.03 -2.09 -3.98
C ARG A 33 11.02 -0.96 -3.77
N VAL A 34 9.74 -1.25 -3.83
CA VAL A 34 8.69 -0.22 -3.67
C VAL A 34 8.24 -0.03 -2.24
N CYS A 35 8.65 -0.90 -1.33
CA CYS A 35 8.25 -0.80 0.09
C CYS A 35 8.89 0.42 0.75
N PRO A 36 8.11 1.46 1.11
CA PRO A 36 8.68 2.67 1.70
C PRO A 36 9.27 2.43 3.09
N GLY A 37 8.75 1.46 3.83
CA GLY A 37 9.28 1.08 5.14
C GLY A 37 10.48 0.13 5.08
N GLY A 38 10.82 -0.39 3.91
CA GLY A 38 11.97 -1.28 3.73
C GLY A 38 11.87 -2.61 4.48
N ILE A 39 10.66 -3.09 4.71
CA ILE A 39 10.40 -4.32 5.49
C ILE A 39 10.25 -5.57 4.65
N LEU A 40 10.21 -5.44 3.35
CA LEU A 40 10.12 -6.58 2.44
C LEU A 40 11.49 -6.93 1.87
N TYR A 41 11.73 -8.20 1.69
CA TYR A 41 12.98 -8.72 1.14
C TYR A 41 12.73 -10.03 0.39
N VAL A 42 13.69 -10.43 -0.40
CA VAL A 42 13.71 -11.76 -1.02
C VAL A 42 14.59 -12.64 -0.15
N ASP A 43 14.05 -13.74 0.30
CA ASP A 43 14.76 -14.68 1.18
C ASP A 43 15.70 -15.61 0.41
N ASP A 44 16.44 -16.44 1.13
CA ASP A 44 17.42 -17.36 0.54
C ASP A 44 16.78 -18.41 -0.39
N SER A 45 15.48 -18.65 -0.24
CA SER A 45 14.71 -19.52 -1.15
C SER A 45 14.31 -18.81 -2.46
N GLY A 46 14.62 -17.53 -2.59
CA GLY A 46 14.25 -16.71 -3.75
C GLY A 46 12.78 -16.27 -3.74
N LYS A 47 12.18 -16.17 -2.57
CA LYS A 47 10.77 -15.77 -2.40
C LYS A 47 10.66 -14.51 -1.57
N ALA A 48 9.63 -13.72 -1.85
CA ALA A 48 9.34 -12.54 -1.07
C ALA A 48 8.97 -12.90 0.37
N ASN A 49 9.42 -12.09 1.30
CA ASN A 49 9.13 -12.24 2.72
C ASN A 49 9.07 -10.87 3.39
N MET A 50 8.54 -10.82 4.60
CA MET A 50 8.39 -9.61 5.38
C MET A 50 9.16 -9.73 6.69
N LYS A 51 9.93 -8.70 7.02
CA LYS A 51 10.55 -8.59 8.35
C LYS A 51 9.48 -8.42 9.41
N PRO A 52 9.73 -8.83 10.66
CA PRO A 52 8.82 -8.55 11.75
C PRO A 52 8.50 -7.06 11.84
N ILE A 53 7.22 -6.74 11.92
CA ILE A 53 6.78 -5.36 12.05
C ILE A 53 6.82 -4.97 13.52
N THR A 54 7.56 -3.93 13.83
CA THR A 54 7.65 -3.36 15.18
C THR A 54 6.83 -2.08 15.32
N GLU A 55 6.53 -1.44 14.20
CA GLU A 55 5.73 -0.22 14.14
C GLU A 55 5.08 -0.07 12.77
N PHE A 56 4.05 0.74 12.68
CA PHE A 56 3.55 1.26 11.39
C PHE A 56 4.19 2.61 11.10
N GLY A 57 4.39 2.93 9.82
CA GLY A 57 5.01 4.17 9.39
C GLY A 57 6.47 3.99 8.96
N TRP A 58 7.34 4.92 9.34
CA TRP A 58 8.67 5.07 8.73
C TRP A 58 9.56 3.82 8.73
N ASN A 59 9.52 3.01 9.77
CA ASN A 59 10.33 1.80 9.88
C ASN A 59 9.50 0.52 9.84
N GLY A 60 8.28 0.61 9.39
CA GLY A 60 7.37 -0.52 9.35
C GLY A 60 6.46 -0.50 8.15
N CYS A 61 5.32 -1.12 8.25
CA CYS A 61 4.32 -1.14 7.18
C CYS A 61 3.58 0.20 7.10
N TRP A 62 3.51 0.76 5.89
CA TRP A 62 2.77 2.00 5.63
C TRP A 62 1.29 1.77 5.29
N LYS A 63 0.87 0.52 5.21
CA LYS A 63 -0.48 0.14 4.78
C LYS A 63 -0.85 0.70 3.40
N CYS A 64 0.12 0.82 2.52
CA CYS A 64 -0.03 1.45 1.19
C CYS A 64 -0.38 0.49 0.07
N GLU A 65 -0.28 -0.83 0.30
CA GLU A 65 -0.58 -1.89 -0.67
C GLU A 65 0.27 -1.87 -1.96
N HIS A 66 1.36 -1.11 -2.00
CA HIS A 66 2.25 -1.07 -3.17
C HIS A 66 2.82 -2.43 -3.51
N CYS A 67 3.14 -3.24 -2.50
CA CYS A 67 3.68 -4.59 -2.70
C CYS A 67 2.68 -5.51 -3.44
N LEU A 68 1.40 -5.42 -3.10
CA LEU A 68 0.34 -6.16 -3.79
C LEU A 68 0.20 -5.67 -5.23
N SER A 69 0.17 -4.34 -5.42
CA SER A 69 -0.08 -3.73 -6.73
C SER A 69 1.05 -3.96 -7.72
N VAL A 70 2.30 -4.03 -7.26
CA VAL A 70 3.48 -4.13 -8.13
C VAL A 70 3.83 -5.57 -8.50
N CYS A 71 3.27 -6.54 -7.81
CA CYS A 71 3.61 -7.95 -8.02
C CYS A 71 3.15 -8.43 -9.41
N PRO A 72 4.07 -8.79 -10.32
CA PRO A 72 3.72 -9.16 -11.68
C PRO A 72 2.99 -10.51 -11.78
N THR A 73 3.10 -11.34 -10.76
CA THR A 73 2.50 -12.68 -10.72
C THR A 73 1.34 -12.81 -9.74
N ALA A 74 0.88 -11.69 -9.18
CA ALA A 74 -0.21 -11.66 -8.21
C ALA A 74 -0.01 -12.64 -7.04
N ALA A 75 1.20 -12.64 -6.49
CA ALA A 75 1.60 -13.59 -5.43
C ALA A 75 1.37 -13.06 -4.01
N ILE A 76 1.11 -11.77 -3.86
CA ILE A 76 1.09 -11.09 -2.55
C ILE A 76 -0.34 -10.75 -2.15
N SER A 77 -0.69 -11.09 -0.91
CA SER A 77 -1.89 -10.64 -0.22
C SER A 77 -1.49 -9.90 1.05
N ILE A 78 -2.13 -8.82 1.35
CA ILE A 78 -1.81 -7.96 2.51
C ILE A 78 -3.05 -7.20 2.99
N LEU A 79 -3.13 -6.93 4.29
CA LEU A 79 -4.21 -6.16 4.90
C LEU A 79 -5.61 -6.76 4.69
N GLY A 80 -5.69 -8.05 4.44
CA GLY A 80 -6.95 -8.73 4.12
C GLY A 80 -7.40 -8.55 2.67
N HIS A 81 -6.57 -7.95 1.82
CA HIS A 81 -6.82 -7.80 0.38
C HIS A 81 -6.06 -8.84 -0.41
N GLU A 82 -6.76 -9.42 -1.36
CA GLU A 82 -6.21 -10.39 -2.31
C GLU A 82 -5.97 -9.72 -3.67
N PRO A 83 -5.04 -10.22 -4.49
CA PRO A 83 -4.83 -9.68 -5.83
C PRO A 83 -6.10 -9.69 -6.70
N GLU A 84 -6.95 -10.67 -6.51
CA GLU A 84 -8.21 -10.83 -7.24
C GLU A 84 -9.24 -9.75 -6.92
N ASP A 85 -9.12 -9.10 -5.76
CA ASP A 85 -9.99 -7.98 -5.36
C ASP A 85 -9.59 -6.66 -6.04
N SER A 86 -8.45 -6.64 -6.71
CA SER A 86 -7.94 -5.44 -7.36
C SER A 86 -8.76 -5.09 -8.60
N LEU A 87 -9.04 -3.80 -8.77
CA LEU A 87 -9.67 -3.31 -9.98
C LEU A 87 -8.75 -3.50 -11.18
N LEU A 88 -9.27 -4.10 -12.23
CA LEU A 88 -8.55 -4.16 -13.50
C LEU A 88 -8.61 -2.80 -14.19
N PRO A 89 -7.50 -2.33 -14.76
CA PRO A 89 -7.52 -1.10 -15.52
C PRO A 89 -8.44 -1.26 -16.73
N GLU A 90 -9.40 -0.37 -16.85
CA GLU A 90 -10.24 -0.30 -18.05
C GLU A 90 -9.47 0.39 -19.17
N SER A 91 -9.63 -0.13 -20.37
CA SER A 91 -9.11 0.53 -21.58
C SER A 91 -10.02 1.71 -21.93
N VAL A 92 -9.66 2.88 -21.41
CA VAL A 92 -10.38 4.13 -21.72
C VAL A 92 -9.48 4.97 -22.61
N GLU A 93 -10.04 5.44 -23.74
CA GLU A 93 -9.36 6.44 -24.55
C GLU A 93 -9.38 7.79 -23.84
N ILE A 94 -8.22 8.20 -23.36
CA ILE A 94 -8.01 9.52 -22.80
C ILE A 94 -7.28 10.35 -23.84
N THR A 95 -7.94 11.41 -24.36
CA THR A 95 -7.29 12.32 -25.28
C THR A 95 -6.24 13.14 -24.53
N GLN A 96 -5.16 13.51 -25.22
CA GLN A 96 -4.16 14.41 -24.68
C GLN A 96 -4.80 15.70 -24.13
N LYS A 97 -5.73 16.27 -24.88
CA LYS A 97 -6.46 17.48 -24.48
C LYS A 97 -7.20 17.32 -23.15
N ALA A 98 -7.84 16.16 -22.93
CA ALA A 98 -8.54 15.91 -21.67
C ALA A 98 -7.56 15.81 -20.49
N LEU A 99 -6.44 15.13 -20.68
CA LEU A 99 -5.39 15.02 -19.68
C LEU A 99 -4.74 16.38 -19.38
N ASP A 100 -4.39 17.13 -20.41
CA ASP A 100 -3.80 18.48 -20.27
C ASP A 100 -4.75 19.43 -19.52
N SER A 101 -6.04 19.36 -19.82
CA SER A 101 -7.08 20.14 -19.14
C SER A 101 -7.16 19.77 -17.65
N LEU A 102 -7.15 18.48 -17.34
CA LEU A 102 -7.18 18.00 -15.97
C LEU A 102 -5.95 18.50 -15.17
N ILE A 103 -4.76 18.38 -15.74
CA ILE A 103 -3.52 18.82 -15.11
C ILE A 103 -3.50 20.35 -14.95
N ALA A 104 -3.89 21.09 -15.97
CA ALA A 104 -3.90 22.55 -15.94
C ALA A 104 -4.91 23.13 -14.94
N ASN A 105 -6.03 22.47 -14.75
CA ASN A 105 -7.07 22.90 -13.81
C ASN A 105 -6.83 22.40 -12.37
N ARG A 106 -5.90 21.47 -12.20
CA ARG A 106 -5.59 20.98 -10.85
C ARG A 106 -4.83 22.06 -10.07
N HIS A 107 -5.30 22.35 -8.89
CA HIS A 107 -4.60 23.22 -7.95
C HIS A 107 -4.75 22.69 -6.52
N SER A 108 -3.82 23.08 -5.67
CA SER A 108 -3.88 22.76 -4.26
C SER A 108 -4.49 23.92 -3.49
N CYS A 109 -5.62 23.70 -2.87
CA CYS A 109 -6.22 24.66 -1.96
C CYS A 109 -5.54 24.54 -0.60
N ARG A 110 -4.90 25.59 -0.13
CA ARG A 110 -4.20 25.61 1.18
C ARG A 110 -4.76 26.65 2.14
N ARG A 111 -5.73 27.42 1.70
CA ARG A 111 -6.42 28.41 2.53
C ARG A 111 -7.91 28.07 2.49
N TYR A 112 -8.45 27.80 3.64
CA TYR A 112 -9.83 27.38 3.80
C TYR A 112 -10.60 28.46 4.55
N LEU A 113 -11.88 28.57 4.29
CA LEU A 113 -12.78 29.36 5.09
C LEU A 113 -12.99 28.67 6.45
N ASP A 114 -13.15 29.47 7.49
CA ASP A 114 -13.45 28.97 8.83
C ASP A 114 -14.92 28.57 8.92
N LYS A 115 -15.27 27.51 8.21
CA LYS A 115 -16.60 26.90 8.25
C LYS A 115 -16.50 25.42 7.92
N ASN A 116 -17.45 24.66 8.42
CA ASN A 116 -17.54 23.25 8.12
C ASN A 116 -17.83 23.00 6.64
N VAL A 117 -17.36 21.88 6.15
CA VAL A 117 -17.70 21.39 4.82
C VAL A 117 -19.05 20.69 4.90
N ASP A 118 -19.94 21.05 4.01
CA ASP A 118 -21.27 20.42 3.93
C ASP A 118 -21.18 19.02 3.32
#